data_787173e549f704f1e3ef24c8a1fc9009
#
_entry.id   787173e549f704f1e3ef24c8a1fc9009
#
_cell.length_a   1.000
_cell.length_b   1.000
_cell.length_c   1.000
_cell.angle_alpha   90.00
_cell.angle_beta   90.00
_cell.angle_gamma   90.00
#
_symmetry.space_group_name_H-M   'P 1'
#
loop_
_entity.id
_entity.type
_entity.pdbx_description
1 polymer ?
#
loop_
_entity_poly.entity_id
_entity_poly.type
_entity_poly.pdbx_seq_one_letter_code
_entity_poly.pdbx_strand_id
1 'polypeptide(L)'
;MDDNSVREDVRRLIVQMAPVREVEISASTELGVDLGYESLRLMELATAFEDHFGLEEITEDDAAEADTVGEVEELIVRLVNEQRVGSGA
;
A
#
# COMPACT_ATOMS: atom_id res chain seq x y z
N MET A 1 12.37 -9.67 -4.48
CA MET A 1 12.31 -8.32 -3.91
C MET A 1 12.32 -8.43 -2.40
N ASP A 2 13.21 -7.75 -1.71
CA ASP A 2 13.25 -7.82 -0.26
C ASP A 2 12.23 -6.88 0.38
N ASP A 3 11.99 -7.04 1.68
CA ASP A 3 10.95 -6.29 2.37
C ASP A 3 11.21 -4.77 2.34
N ASN A 4 12.47 -4.35 2.41
CA ASN A 4 12.82 -2.93 2.34
C ASN A 4 12.47 -2.34 0.99
N SER A 5 12.74 -3.05 -0.10
CA SER A 5 12.39 -2.60 -1.44
C SER A 5 10.89 -2.50 -1.61
N VAL A 6 10.15 -3.45 -1.05
CA VAL A 6 8.68 -3.40 -1.07
C VAL A 6 8.18 -2.16 -0.34
N ARG A 7 8.71 -1.89 0.86
CA ARG A 7 8.29 -0.73 1.65
C ARG A 7 8.59 0.59 0.94
N GLU A 8 9.75 0.69 0.32
CA GLU A 8 10.13 1.89 -0.43
C GLU A 8 9.19 2.13 -1.60
N ASP A 9 8.87 1.08 -2.34
CA ASP A 9 7.95 1.18 -3.50
C ASP A 9 6.54 1.53 -3.06
N VAL A 10 6.06 0.94 -1.96
CA VAL A 10 4.75 1.28 -1.39
C VAL A 10 4.69 2.76 -1.07
N ARG A 11 5.69 3.27 -0.37
CA ARG A 11 5.73 4.67 0.05
C ARG A 11 5.77 5.60 -1.16
N ARG A 12 6.55 5.24 -2.17
CA ARG A 12 6.63 6.02 -3.39
C ARG A 12 5.29 6.11 -4.11
N LEU A 13 4.58 4.99 -4.23
CA LEU A 13 3.27 4.98 -4.87
C LEU A 13 2.26 5.81 -4.08
N ILE A 14 2.29 5.71 -2.76
CA ILE A 14 1.40 6.51 -1.90
C ILE A 14 1.63 8.00 -2.16
N VAL A 15 2.87 8.44 -2.21
CA VAL A 15 3.21 9.85 -2.44
C VAL A 15 2.79 10.28 -3.84
N GLN A 16 3.05 9.45 -4.84
CA GLN A 16 2.74 9.79 -6.24
C GLN A 16 1.25 9.97 -6.48
N MET A 17 0.42 9.20 -5.78
CA MET A 17 -1.02 9.20 -6.00
C MET A 17 -1.79 10.03 -4.98
N ALA A 18 -1.11 10.57 -3.97
CA ALA A 18 -1.78 11.32 -2.91
C ALA A 18 -2.37 12.62 -3.44
N PRO A 19 -3.65 12.93 -3.11
CA PRO A 19 -4.22 14.24 -3.44
C PRO A 19 -3.47 15.41 -2.82
N VAL A 20 -2.97 15.23 -1.60
CA VAL A 20 -2.17 16.25 -0.91
C VAL A 20 -0.70 15.89 -1.08
N ARG A 21 0.09 16.79 -1.67
CA ARG A 21 1.45 16.46 -2.10
C ARG A 21 2.59 17.06 -1.28
N GLU A 22 2.32 18.05 -0.48
CA GLU A 22 3.37 18.78 0.23
C GLU A 22 3.49 18.38 1.70
N VAL A 23 3.29 17.11 1.98
CA VAL A 23 3.34 16.61 3.35
C VAL A 23 4.51 15.63 3.47
N GLU A 24 5.31 15.78 4.52
CA GLU A 24 6.29 14.77 4.86
C GLU A 24 5.54 13.54 5.35
N ILE A 25 5.89 12.37 4.80
CA ILE A 25 5.25 11.15 5.22
C ILE A 25 6.14 10.35 6.15
N SER A 26 5.49 9.71 7.11
CA SER A 26 6.13 8.79 8.04
C SER A 26 5.23 7.57 8.18
N ALA A 27 5.67 6.60 8.96
CA ALA A 27 4.85 5.41 9.20
C ALA A 27 3.51 5.74 9.86
N SER A 28 3.43 6.82 10.62
CA SER A 28 2.22 7.21 11.32
C SER A 28 1.30 8.14 10.51
N THR A 29 1.72 8.55 9.32
CA THR A 29 0.90 9.40 8.45
C THR A 29 -0.37 8.65 8.05
N GLU A 30 -1.52 9.28 8.23
CA GLU A 30 -2.81 8.67 7.88
C GLU A 30 -3.18 9.03 6.44
N LEU A 31 -3.59 8.01 5.68
CA LEU A 31 -3.92 8.21 4.27
C LEU A 31 -5.10 9.16 4.08
N GLY A 32 -6.16 8.97 4.86
CA GLY A 32 -7.35 9.80 4.71
C GLY A 32 -7.16 11.20 5.27
N VAL A 33 -6.76 11.28 6.53
CA VAL A 33 -6.69 12.56 7.25
C VAL A 33 -5.54 13.43 6.75
N ASP A 34 -4.35 12.84 6.60
CA ASP A 34 -3.15 13.62 6.29
C ASP A 34 -2.92 13.78 4.79
N LEU A 35 -3.25 12.76 3.99
CA LEU A 35 -2.95 12.74 2.57
C LEU A 35 -4.17 12.95 1.67
N GLY A 36 -5.36 13.00 2.25
CA GLY A 36 -6.58 13.31 1.52
C GLY A 36 -7.13 12.18 0.67
N TYR A 37 -6.73 10.94 0.94
CA TYR A 37 -7.26 9.79 0.21
C TYR A 37 -8.74 9.57 0.54
N GLU A 38 -9.56 9.53 -0.49
CA GLU A 38 -10.96 9.14 -0.39
C GLU A 38 -11.12 7.72 -0.93
N SER A 39 -12.30 7.13 -0.74
CA SER A 39 -12.55 5.75 -1.11
C SER A 39 -12.14 5.42 -2.55
N LEU A 40 -12.51 6.26 -3.50
CA LEU A 40 -12.16 6.02 -4.90
C LEU A 40 -10.64 6.00 -5.10
N ARG A 41 -9.94 6.98 -4.51
CA ARG A 41 -8.49 7.05 -4.66
C ARG A 41 -7.80 5.87 -3.95
N LEU A 42 -8.35 5.42 -2.82
CA LEU A 42 -7.83 4.23 -2.14
C LEU A 42 -7.98 2.98 -3.01
N MET A 43 -9.10 2.86 -3.73
CA MET A 43 -9.29 1.75 -4.67
C MET A 43 -8.28 1.82 -5.81
N GLU A 44 -8.02 3.02 -6.31
CA GLU A 44 -7.01 3.22 -7.36
C GLU A 44 -5.61 2.86 -6.85
N LEU A 45 -5.31 3.23 -5.61
CA LEU A 45 -4.03 2.89 -4.99
C LEU A 45 -3.89 1.37 -4.84
N ALA A 46 -4.94 0.70 -4.40
CA ALA A 46 -4.94 -0.77 -4.29
C ALA A 46 -4.66 -1.41 -5.64
N THR A 47 -5.30 -0.93 -6.69
CA THR A 47 -5.06 -1.43 -8.05
C THR A 47 -3.61 -1.20 -8.47
N ALA A 48 -3.05 -0.05 -8.14
CA ALA A 48 -1.65 0.24 -8.46
C ALA A 48 -0.70 -0.74 -7.75
N PHE A 49 -0.98 -1.09 -6.50
CA PHE A 49 -0.20 -2.08 -5.78
C PHE A 49 -0.32 -3.47 -6.42
N GLU A 50 -1.54 -3.85 -6.79
CA GLU A 50 -1.77 -5.14 -7.45
C GLU A 50 -0.94 -5.24 -8.73
N ASP A 51 -0.96 -4.19 -9.54
CA ASP A 51 -0.22 -4.16 -10.79
C ASP A 51 1.30 -4.12 -10.57
N HIS A 52 1.75 -3.30 -9.65
CA HIS A 52 3.17 -3.10 -9.42
C HIS A 52 3.84 -4.33 -8.83
N PHE A 53 3.19 -5.00 -7.88
CA PHE A 53 3.76 -6.16 -7.18
C PHE A 53 3.28 -7.50 -7.74
N GLY A 54 2.44 -7.48 -8.77
CA GLY A 54 1.89 -8.72 -9.34
C GLY A 54 1.01 -9.47 -8.36
N LEU A 55 0.26 -8.75 -7.54
CA LEU A 55 -0.61 -9.36 -6.54
C LEU A 55 -1.95 -9.74 -7.15
N GLU A 56 -2.58 -10.74 -6.56
CA GLU A 56 -3.98 -11.01 -6.80
C GLU A 56 -4.79 -9.89 -6.15
N GLU A 57 -6.08 -10.02 -6.07
CA GLU A 57 -6.94 -8.97 -5.54
C GLU A 57 -6.63 -8.63 -4.08
N ILE A 58 -6.47 -7.33 -3.80
CA ILE A 58 -6.45 -6.83 -2.42
C ILE A 58 -7.91 -6.67 -2.00
N THR A 59 -8.34 -7.44 -1.01
CA THR A 59 -9.74 -7.44 -0.60
C THR A 59 -10.09 -6.20 0.22
N GLU A 60 -11.39 -5.91 0.33
CA GLU A 60 -11.85 -4.82 1.19
C GLU A 60 -11.47 -5.07 2.65
N ASP A 61 -11.49 -6.32 3.09
CA ASP A 61 -11.08 -6.67 4.45
C ASP A 61 -9.61 -6.36 4.69
N ASP A 62 -8.76 -6.67 3.72
CA ASP A 62 -7.34 -6.34 3.79
C ASP A 62 -7.13 -4.83 3.87
N ALA A 63 -7.82 -4.10 3.00
CA ALA A 63 -7.69 -2.64 2.93
C ALA A 63 -8.19 -1.96 4.20
N ALA A 64 -9.22 -2.51 4.83
CA ALA A 64 -9.80 -1.94 6.04
C ALA A 64 -8.85 -1.96 7.24
N GLU A 65 -7.84 -2.80 7.21
CA GLU A 65 -6.87 -2.91 8.29
C GLU A 65 -5.74 -1.88 8.21
N ALA A 66 -5.67 -1.11 7.13
CA ALA A 66 -4.51 -0.25 6.88
C ALA A 66 -4.94 1.21 6.71
N ASP A 67 -4.76 2.00 7.76
CA ASP A 67 -5.07 3.43 7.77
C ASP A 67 -3.83 4.31 7.64
N THR A 68 -2.68 3.85 8.13
CA THR A 68 -1.44 4.61 8.11
C THR A 68 -0.49 4.06 7.06
N VAL A 69 0.49 4.89 6.67
CA VAL A 69 1.52 4.48 5.71
C VAL A 69 2.23 3.21 6.19
N GLY A 70 2.59 3.16 7.47
CA GLY A 70 3.26 1.98 8.04
C GLY A 70 2.40 0.73 7.96
N GLU A 71 1.10 0.86 8.24
CA GLU A 71 0.18 -0.27 8.14
C GLU A 71 0.02 -0.75 6.70
N VAL A 72 -0.01 0.17 5.74
CA VAL A 72 -0.06 -0.19 4.32
C VAL A 72 1.23 -0.92 3.92
N GLU A 73 2.38 -0.41 4.35
CA GLU A 73 3.66 -1.08 4.07
C GLU A 73 3.64 -2.52 4.59
N GLU A 74 3.20 -2.72 5.83
CA GLU A 74 3.13 -4.06 6.41
C GLU A 74 2.15 -4.96 5.68
N LEU A 75 1.00 -4.43 5.30
CA LEU A 75 0.01 -5.18 4.53
C LEU A 75 0.61 -5.69 3.23
N ILE A 76 1.25 -4.80 2.46
CA ILE A 76 1.78 -5.18 1.16
C ILE A 76 2.95 -6.15 1.30
N VAL A 77 3.82 -5.94 2.28
CA VAL A 77 4.91 -6.89 2.58
C VAL A 77 4.32 -8.28 2.85
N ARG A 78 3.29 -8.34 3.68
CA ARG A 78 2.63 -9.62 3.99
C ARG A 78 2.04 -10.28 2.74
N LEU A 79 1.33 -9.51 1.92
CA LEU A 79 0.70 -10.05 0.72
C LEU A 79 1.73 -10.54 -0.30
N VAL A 80 2.81 -9.80 -0.48
CA VAL A 80 3.90 -10.21 -1.38
C VAL A 80 4.54 -11.52 -0.89
N ASN A 81 4.79 -11.62 0.41
CA ASN A 81 5.41 -12.81 0.98
C ASN A 81 4.47 -14.03 0.93
N GLU A 82 3.19 -13.83 1.22
CA GLU A 82 2.19 -14.90 1.13
C GLU A 82 2.07 -15.44 -0.28
N GLN A 83 2.02 -14.56 -1.26
CA GLN A 83 1.91 -14.95 -2.67
C GLN A 83 3.15 -15.68 -3.14
N ARG A 84 4.33 -15.23 -2.72
CA ARG A 84 5.58 -15.90 -3.06
C ARG A 84 5.63 -17.33 -2.52
N VAL A 85 5.23 -17.50 -1.26
CA VAL A 85 5.18 -18.83 -0.63
C VAL A 85 4.16 -19.71 -1.34
N GLY A 86 2.97 -19.17 -1.63
CA GLY A 86 1.93 -19.90 -2.35
C GLY A 86 2.38 -20.32 -3.75
N SER A 87 3.10 -19.47 -4.45
CA SER A 87 3.61 -19.75 -5.79
C SER A 87 4.69 -20.81 -5.80
N GLY A 88 5.43 -20.94 -4.70
CA GLY A 88 6.52 -21.87 -4.60
C GLY A 88 6.10 -23.28 -4.20
N ALA A 89 4.86 -23.48 -3.90
CA ALA A 89 4.34 -24.76 -3.40
C ALA A 89 4.13 -25.78 -4.51
#